data_b615a1f04b88c4a1922bb8b33695fa64
#
_entry.id   b615a1f04b88c4a1922bb8b33695fa64
#
_cell.length_a   1.000
_cell.length_b   1.000
_cell.length_c   1.000
_cell.angle_alpha   90.00
_cell.angle_beta   90.00
_cell.angle_gamma   90.00
#
_symmetry.space_group_name_H-M   'P 1'
#
loop_
_entity.id
_entity.type
_entity.pdbx_description
1 polymer ?
#
loop_
_entity_poly.entity_id
_entity_poly.type
_entity_poly.pdbx_seq_one_letter_code
_entity_poly.pdbx_strand_id
1 'polypeptide(L)'
;MSDNNIPTPEATSAPVTVATKAPKSKGLSIYNRVALVVLLILIIATTTLFTFAVQKTKAQKDMENEIETVKEQTAALAAPAWCEQVTPDNVDKVDELYSKYDRMSPAARAAVDEKCKDRVETVQLLKGQNAKGAFKVDPTCALDDAQTTVHCTVDISPANDTVKDKLAPYPTTDLTLQIWFDDSQFVLGTPDHVVDDVATATMTNGEKVTVEFTTPFDPNWGDKFGVDVTSYFPHA
;
A
#
# COMPACT_ATOMS: atom_id res chain seq x y z
N MET A 1 38.69 -26.50 45.18
CA MET A 1 39.77 -25.55 45.47
C MET A 1 39.23 -24.19 45.15
N SER A 2 38.93 -23.36 45.98
CA SER A 2 39.35 -22.87 47.27
C SER A 2 38.16 -22.25 48.00
N ASP A 3 38.06 -22.61 49.20
CA ASP A 3 37.29 -22.00 50.29
C ASP A 3 37.66 -20.54 50.46
N ASN A 4 36.72 -19.73 50.90
CA ASN A 4 36.97 -18.60 51.77
C ASN A 4 35.74 -18.29 52.63
N ASN A 5 35.79 -18.79 53.69
CA ASN A 5 35.52 -18.54 55.12
C ASN A 5 35.11 -17.08 55.43
N ILE A 6 33.96 -16.98 56.10
CA ILE A 6 33.45 -15.85 56.86
C ILE A 6 33.97 -15.93 58.27
N PRO A 7 34.30 -14.86 58.91
CA PRO A 7 34.18 -14.79 60.36
C PRO A 7 33.13 -13.74 60.79
N THR A 8 32.21 -14.19 61.59
CA THR A 8 31.31 -13.41 62.44
C THR A 8 32.13 -12.82 63.62
N PRO A 9 31.84 -11.63 64.06
CA PRO A 9 32.10 -11.25 65.47
C PRO A 9 30.77 -11.06 66.20
N GLU A 10 30.66 -11.86 67.18
CA GLU A 10 29.80 -11.76 68.36
C GLU A 10 30.28 -10.60 69.25
N ALA A 11 29.39 -9.70 69.62
CA ALA A 11 29.60 -8.73 70.68
C ALA A 11 28.32 -8.50 71.47
N THR A 12 28.23 -9.24 72.52
CA THR A 12 27.35 -9.05 73.67
C THR A 12 27.60 -7.69 74.33
N SER A 13 26.61 -6.87 74.49
CA SER A 13 26.60 -5.80 75.49
C SER A 13 25.22 -5.62 76.09
N ALA A 14 25.17 -5.64 77.37
CA ALA A 14 24.06 -5.61 78.30
C ALA A 14 23.21 -4.32 78.19
N PRO A 15 21.95 -4.37 78.57
CA PRO A 15 21.06 -3.19 78.51
C PRO A 15 21.30 -2.20 79.62
N VAL A 16 21.66 -1.01 79.34
CA VAL A 16 21.61 0.13 80.22
C VAL A 16 20.17 0.64 80.30
N THR A 17 19.53 0.39 81.39
CA THR A 17 18.20 0.91 81.71
C THR A 17 18.29 2.40 82.05
N VAL A 18 18.07 3.28 81.14
CA VAL A 18 17.86 4.70 81.39
C VAL A 18 16.38 4.91 81.61
N ALA A 19 16.00 5.20 82.81
CA ALA A 19 14.66 5.63 83.19
C ALA A 19 14.40 7.00 82.63
N THR A 20 13.78 7.05 81.42
CA THR A 20 13.32 8.27 80.76
C THR A 20 11.94 8.60 81.34
N LYS A 21 11.92 9.65 82.19
CA LYS A 21 10.68 10.28 82.71
C LYS A 21 9.80 10.62 81.60
N ALA A 22 8.61 9.98 81.51
CA ALA A 22 7.62 10.25 80.43
C ALA A 22 7.23 11.78 80.37
N PRO A 23 7.35 12.38 79.25
CA PRO A 23 6.87 13.75 79.11
C PRO A 23 5.32 13.76 79.21
N LYS A 24 4.82 14.59 80.17
CA LYS A 24 3.41 14.85 80.28
C LYS A 24 2.88 15.31 78.91
N SER A 25 2.01 14.53 78.29
CA SER A 25 1.32 14.88 77.03
C SER A 25 0.52 16.16 77.23
N LYS A 26 1.05 17.28 76.81
CA LYS A 26 0.26 18.46 76.59
C LYS A 26 -0.72 18.09 75.51
N GLY A 27 -2.01 17.99 75.84
CA GLY A 27 -3.07 17.72 74.91
C GLY A 27 -2.92 18.64 73.70
N LEU A 28 -2.87 18.06 72.49
CA LEU A 28 -2.80 18.83 71.27
C LEU A 28 -3.91 19.86 71.24
N SER A 29 -3.52 21.13 71.10
CA SER A 29 -4.45 22.25 70.94
C SER A 29 -5.49 21.88 69.85
N ILE A 30 -6.74 22.29 70.04
CA ILE A 30 -7.83 22.07 69.07
C ILE A 30 -7.39 22.43 67.64
N TYR A 31 -6.59 23.48 67.51
CA TYR A 31 -5.97 23.90 66.23
C TYR A 31 -5.10 22.84 65.59
N ASN A 32 -4.26 22.13 66.37
CA ASN A 32 -3.42 21.07 65.82
C ASN A 32 -4.21 19.83 65.44
N ARG A 33 -5.33 19.54 66.10
CA ARG A 33 -6.23 18.45 65.72
C ARG A 33 -6.94 18.73 64.42
N VAL A 34 -7.44 19.96 64.25
CA VAL A 34 -8.08 20.40 63.00
C VAL A 34 -7.07 20.43 61.85
N ALA A 35 -5.87 20.93 62.04
CA ALA A 35 -4.81 20.92 61.03
C ALA A 35 -4.41 19.51 60.62
N LEU A 36 -4.36 18.53 61.54
CA LEU A 36 -4.04 17.15 61.24
C LEU A 36 -5.15 16.45 60.44
N VAL A 37 -6.42 16.76 60.74
CA VAL A 37 -7.55 16.24 59.98
C VAL A 37 -7.57 16.81 58.54
N VAL A 38 -7.31 18.11 58.38
CA VAL A 38 -7.23 18.75 57.06
C VAL A 38 -6.09 18.20 56.24
N LEU A 39 -4.93 17.96 56.86
CA LEU A 39 -3.77 17.34 56.18
C LEU A 39 -4.08 15.91 55.73
N LEU A 40 -4.77 15.12 56.53
CA LEU A 40 -5.20 13.76 56.17
C LEU A 40 -6.16 13.77 55.02
N ILE A 41 -7.13 14.68 55.00
CA ILE A 41 -8.07 14.82 53.88
C ILE A 41 -7.34 15.21 52.56
N LEU A 42 -6.37 16.13 52.66
CA LEU A 42 -5.56 16.52 51.49
C LEU A 42 -4.70 15.36 50.98
N ILE A 43 -4.09 14.54 51.84
CA ILE A 43 -3.33 13.36 51.44
C ILE A 43 -4.26 12.35 50.73
N ILE A 44 -5.43 12.07 51.28
CA ILE A 44 -6.40 11.15 50.67
C ILE A 44 -6.85 11.68 49.31
N ALA A 45 -7.17 12.96 49.20
CA ALA A 45 -7.61 13.58 47.93
C ALA A 45 -6.49 13.54 46.89
N THR A 46 -5.24 13.82 47.24
CA THR A 46 -4.11 13.78 46.30
C THR A 46 -3.78 12.36 45.87
N THR A 47 -3.83 11.37 46.78
CA THR A 47 -3.60 9.97 46.41
C THR A 47 -4.69 9.40 45.51
N THR A 48 -5.98 9.76 45.75
CA THR A 48 -7.08 9.35 44.88
C THR A 48 -6.99 9.96 43.47
N LEU A 49 -6.66 11.27 43.39
CA LEU A 49 -6.45 11.94 42.11
C LEU A 49 -5.25 11.34 41.33
N PHE A 50 -4.17 11.02 42.03
CA PHE A 50 -2.98 10.41 41.40
C PHE A 50 -3.28 9.00 40.89
N THR A 51 -3.97 8.16 41.67
CA THR A 51 -4.36 6.81 41.21
C THR A 51 -5.32 6.86 40.01
N PHE A 52 -6.26 7.82 40.02
CA PHE A 52 -7.17 8.00 38.89
C PHE A 52 -6.45 8.47 37.63
N ALA A 53 -5.48 9.37 37.75
CA ALA A 53 -4.65 9.83 36.63
C ALA A 53 -3.79 8.70 36.04
N VAL A 54 -3.18 7.85 36.88
CA VAL A 54 -2.37 6.70 36.45
C VAL A 54 -3.25 5.63 35.78
N GLN A 55 -4.46 5.39 36.29
CA GLN A 55 -5.40 4.45 35.65
C GLN A 55 -5.86 4.94 34.28
N LYS A 56 -6.12 6.26 34.16
CA LYS A 56 -6.51 6.87 32.87
C LYS A 56 -5.39 6.76 31.82
N THR A 57 -4.13 7.00 32.23
CA THR A 57 -2.98 6.87 31.32
C THR A 57 -2.69 5.43 30.91
N LYS A 58 -2.91 4.45 31.81
CA LYS A 58 -2.82 3.03 31.46
C LYS A 58 -3.92 2.63 30.46
N ALA A 59 -5.18 2.97 30.76
CA ALA A 59 -6.30 2.66 29.87
C ALA A 59 -6.15 3.32 28.48
N GLN A 60 -5.58 4.53 28.39
CA GLN A 60 -5.26 5.15 27.11
C GLN A 60 -4.17 4.38 26.35
N LYS A 61 -3.09 3.98 27.02
CA LYS A 61 -2.02 3.19 26.37
C LYS A 61 -2.49 1.81 25.94
N ASP A 62 -3.33 1.16 26.74
CA ASP A 62 -3.89 -0.15 26.38
C ASP A 62 -4.80 -0.03 25.15
N MET A 63 -5.61 1.05 25.09
CA MET A 63 -6.47 1.33 23.94
C MET A 63 -5.68 1.73 22.69
N GLU A 64 -4.60 2.51 22.83
CA GLU A 64 -3.69 2.82 21.72
C GLU A 64 -3.02 1.57 21.17
N ASN A 65 -2.54 0.67 22.03
CA ASN A 65 -1.94 -0.61 21.64
C ASN A 65 -2.98 -1.52 20.95
N GLU A 66 -4.21 -1.56 21.45
CA GLU A 66 -5.29 -2.34 20.84
C GLU A 66 -5.67 -1.80 19.46
N ILE A 67 -5.76 -0.47 19.32
CA ILE A 67 -5.98 0.20 18.03
C ILE A 67 -4.85 -0.10 17.04
N GLU A 68 -3.60 -0.07 17.51
CA GLU A 68 -2.43 -0.36 16.66
C GLU A 68 -2.44 -1.82 16.20
N THR A 69 -2.73 -2.75 17.10
CA THR A 69 -2.88 -4.19 16.79
C THR A 69 -4.00 -4.45 15.77
N VAL A 70 -5.16 -3.80 15.96
CA VAL A 70 -6.28 -3.92 15.01
C VAL A 70 -5.93 -3.31 13.66
N LYS A 71 -5.22 -2.19 13.63
CA LYS A 71 -4.72 -1.58 12.37
C LYS A 71 -3.75 -2.50 11.64
N GLU A 72 -2.81 -3.12 12.35
CA GLU A 72 -1.87 -4.08 11.77
C GLU A 72 -2.59 -5.32 11.23
N GLN A 73 -3.52 -5.89 11.99
CA GLN A 73 -4.31 -7.05 11.55
C GLN A 73 -5.17 -6.70 10.32
N THR A 74 -5.79 -5.52 10.32
CA THR A 74 -6.59 -5.05 9.18
C THR A 74 -5.70 -4.81 7.96
N ALA A 75 -4.51 -4.26 8.14
CA ALA A 75 -3.51 -4.06 7.09
C ALA A 75 -3.06 -5.40 6.49
N ALA A 76 -2.75 -6.38 7.34
CA ALA A 76 -2.34 -7.72 6.89
C ALA A 76 -3.43 -8.46 6.09
N LEU A 77 -4.71 -8.18 6.37
CA LEU A 77 -5.84 -8.73 5.61
C LEU A 77 -6.11 -7.97 4.31
N ALA A 78 -5.91 -6.65 4.31
CA ALA A 78 -6.17 -5.81 3.14
C ALA A 78 -5.10 -5.95 2.05
N ALA A 79 -3.85 -6.21 2.42
CA ALA A 79 -2.74 -6.30 1.48
C ALA A 79 -2.92 -7.43 0.44
N PRO A 80 -3.25 -8.70 0.81
CA PRO A 80 -3.49 -9.74 -0.17
C PRO A 80 -4.60 -9.37 -1.16
N ALA A 81 -5.71 -8.83 -0.66
CA ALA A 81 -6.86 -8.47 -1.48
C ALA A 81 -6.55 -7.35 -2.49
N TRP A 82 -5.68 -6.40 -2.14
CA TRP A 82 -5.23 -5.38 -3.08
C TRP A 82 -4.27 -5.97 -4.12
N CYS A 83 -3.29 -6.77 -3.68
CA CYS A 83 -2.33 -7.41 -4.58
C CYS A 83 -3.02 -8.28 -5.64
N GLU A 84 -4.05 -9.03 -5.26
CA GLU A 84 -4.81 -9.89 -6.18
C GLU A 84 -5.61 -9.12 -7.23
N GLN A 85 -5.94 -7.85 -6.98
CA GLN A 85 -6.65 -7.01 -7.95
C GLN A 85 -5.73 -6.44 -9.04
N VAL A 86 -4.41 -6.44 -8.85
CA VAL A 86 -3.46 -5.97 -9.86
C VAL A 86 -3.20 -7.09 -10.87
N THR A 87 -3.98 -7.11 -11.92
CA THR A 87 -3.94 -8.11 -13.00
C THR A 87 -4.13 -7.44 -14.36
N PRO A 88 -3.76 -8.08 -15.47
CA PRO A 88 -4.02 -7.57 -16.81
C PRO A 88 -5.50 -7.23 -17.05
N ASP A 89 -6.43 -8.00 -16.49
CA ASP A 89 -7.88 -7.80 -16.63
C ASP A 89 -8.41 -6.54 -15.91
N ASN A 90 -7.61 -5.92 -15.05
CA ASN A 90 -7.98 -4.73 -14.29
C ASN A 90 -7.15 -3.49 -14.66
N VAL A 91 -6.52 -3.47 -15.84
CA VAL A 91 -5.71 -2.32 -16.30
C VAL A 91 -6.55 -1.05 -16.38
N ASP A 92 -7.81 -1.15 -16.76
CA ASP A 92 -8.78 -0.05 -16.78
C ASP A 92 -9.04 0.58 -15.40
N LYS A 93 -8.76 -0.16 -14.31
CA LYS A 93 -8.95 0.26 -12.92
C LYS A 93 -7.67 0.70 -12.21
N VAL A 94 -6.57 0.83 -12.95
CA VAL A 94 -5.25 1.17 -12.36
C VAL A 94 -5.29 2.47 -11.55
N ASP A 95 -5.96 3.50 -12.03
CA ASP A 95 -6.08 4.77 -11.30
C ASP A 95 -6.88 4.63 -10.00
N GLU A 96 -7.90 3.77 -10.00
CA GLU A 96 -8.66 3.42 -8.79
C GLU A 96 -7.81 2.62 -7.81
N LEU A 97 -7.06 1.63 -8.30
CA LEU A 97 -6.14 0.81 -7.49
C LEU A 97 -5.04 1.67 -6.87
N TYR A 98 -4.47 2.60 -7.66
CA TYR A 98 -3.51 3.56 -7.13
C TYR A 98 -4.13 4.46 -6.06
N SER A 99 -5.33 4.98 -6.30
CA SER A 99 -6.04 5.81 -5.33
C SER A 99 -6.37 5.07 -4.04
N LYS A 100 -6.71 3.77 -4.13
CA LYS A 100 -6.90 2.91 -2.95
C LYS A 100 -5.59 2.75 -2.18
N TYR A 101 -4.49 2.45 -2.86
CA TYR A 101 -3.16 2.33 -2.26
C TYR A 101 -2.72 3.62 -1.56
N ASP A 102 -2.87 4.76 -2.23
CA ASP A 102 -2.47 6.07 -1.69
C ASP A 102 -3.24 6.46 -0.42
N ARG A 103 -4.50 6.02 -0.30
CA ARG A 103 -5.36 6.26 0.88
C ARG A 103 -5.15 5.26 2.01
N MET A 104 -4.36 4.23 1.82
CA MET A 104 -4.08 3.26 2.88
C MET A 104 -3.32 3.91 4.04
N SER A 105 -3.49 3.36 5.23
CA SER A 105 -2.65 3.72 6.36
C SER A 105 -1.18 3.35 6.09
N PRO A 106 -0.21 4.00 6.75
CA PRO A 106 1.21 3.65 6.59
C PRO A 106 1.49 2.16 6.83
N ALA A 107 0.85 1.54 7.83
CA ALA A 107 1.00 0.11 8.11
C ALA A 107 0.44 -0.75 6.97
N ALA A 108 -0.72 -0.38 6.40
CA ALA A 108 -1.31 -1.12 5.27
C ALA A 108 -0.46 -0.99 4.00
N ARG A 109 0.09 0.19 3.71
CA ARG A 109 1.02 0.37 2.59
C ARG A 109 2.28 -0.47 2.76
N ALA A 110 2.89 -0.44 3.95
CA ALA A 110 4.07 -1.27 4.23
C ALA A 110 3.80 -2.76 4.03
N ALA A 111 2.62 -3.25 4.44
CA ALA A 111 2.22 -4.64 4.23
C ALA A 111 2.00 -4.98 2.74
N VAL A 112 1.45 -4.05 1.95
CA VAL A 112 1.33 -4.20 0.49
C VAL A 112 2.70 -4.21 -0.17
N ASP A 113 3.59 -3.25 0.19
CA ASP A 113 4.94 -3.14 -0.35
C ASP A 113 5.78 -4.39 -0.03
N GLU A 114 5.63 -4.96 1.16
CA GLU A 114 6.29 -6.21 1.52
C GLU A 114 5.76 -7.41 0.72
N LYS A 115 4.44 -7.45 0.51
CA LYS A 115 3.79 -8.61 -0.11
C LYS A 115 3.87 -8.62 -1.63
N CYS A 116 3.76 -7.48 -2.29
CA CYS A 116 3.66 -7.38 -3.74
C CYS A 116 4.24 -6.07 -4.29
N LYS A 117 5.49 -5.80 -3.95
CA LYS A 117 6.22 -4.61 -4.39
C LYS A 117 6.16 -4.42 -5.90
N ASP A 118 6.35 -5.51 -6.65
CA ASP A 118 6.33 -5.50 -8.11
C ASP A 118 5.01 -4.98 -8.67
N ARG A 119 3.89 -5.38 -8.06
CA ARG A 119 2.55 -4.91 -8.46
C ARG A 119 2.32 -3.45 -8.10
N VAL A 120 2.90 -2.97 -7.01
CA VAL A 120 2.88 -1.54 -6.66
C VAL A 120 3.64 -0.73 -7.73
N GLU A 121 4.82 -1.20 -8.13
CA GLU A 121 5.61 -0.58 -9.19
C GLU A 121 4.86 -0.59 -10.53
N THR A 122 4.21 -1.70 -10.88
CA THR A 122 3.34 -1.81 -12.07
C THR A 122 2.20 -0.78 -12.04
N VAL A 123 1.47 -0.67 -10.93
CA VAL A 123 0.38 0.31 -10.79
C VAL A 123 0.91 1.75 -10.86
N GLN A 124 2.05 2.03 -10.25
CA GLN A 124 2.69 3.34 -10.34
C GLN A 124 3.13 3.70 -11.76
N LEU A 125 3.63 2.72 -12.51
CA LEU A 125 4.02 2.89 -13.91
C LEU A 125 2.81 3.18 -14.80
N LEU A 126 1.73 2.43 -14.61
CA LEU A 126 0.53 2.52 -15.45
C LEU A 126 -0.36 3.72 -15.13
N LYS A 127 -0.25 4.28 -13.93
CA LYS A 127 -1.06 5.41 -13.49
C LYS A 127 -0.97 6.59 -14.45
N GLY A 128 -2.13 7.03 -14.94
CA GLY A 128 -2.22 8.18 -15.84
C GLY A 128 -1.54 7.98 -17.19
N GLN A 129 -1.18 6.74 -17.56
CA GLN A 129 -0.58 6.44 -18.86
C GLN A 129 -1.69 6.27 -19.91
N ASN A 130 -1.42 6.80 -21.09
CA ASN A 130 -2.24 6.53 -22.27
C ASN A 130 -1.53 5.47 -23.11
N ALA A 131 -2.12 4.29 -23.24
CA ALA A 131 -1.54 3.19 -24.02
C ALA A 131 -1.26 3.61 -25.49
N LYS A 132 -2.17 4.36 -26.12
CA LYS A 132 -1.99 4.86 -27.50
C LYS A 132 -0.75 5.74 -27.66
N GLY A 133 -0.39 6.53 -26.63
CA GLY A 133 0.80 7.38 -26.67
C GLY A 133 2.09 6.70 -26.21
N ALA A 134 1.97 5.53 -25.59
CA ALA A 134 3.12 4.79 -25.09
C ALA A 134 3.83 3.95 -26.16
N PHE A 135 3.15 3.62 -27.24
CA PHE A 135 3.69 2.75 -28.28
C PHE A 135 3.58 3.38 -29.66
N LYS A 136 4.58 3.11 -30.49
CA LYS A 136 4.54 3.31 -31.93
C LYS A 136 4.06 2.02 -32.55
N VAL A 137 3.01 2.11 -33.35
CA VAL A 137 2.37 0.97 -34.04
C VAL A 137 2.49 1.20 -35.52
N ASP A 138 3.13 0.29 -36.22
CA ASP A 138 3.32 0.34 -37.68
C ASP A 138 2.58 -0.88 -38.31
N PRO A 139 1.29 -0.75 -38.67
CA PRO A 139 0.51 -1.84 -39.27
C PRO A 139 0.76 -1.95 -40.77
N THR A 140 0.85 -3.19 -41.23
CA THR A 140 0.76 -3.56 -42.66
C THR A 140 -0.41 -4.53 -42.78
N CYS A 141 -1.52 -4.07 -43.34
CA CYS A 141 -2.72 -4.88 -43.46
C CYS A 141 -3.18 -4.99 -44.92
N ALA A 142 -3.79 -6.11 -45.25
CA ALA A 142 -4.35 -6.40 -46.54
C ALA A 142 -5.72 -7.06 -46.44
N LEU A 143 -6.66 -6.66 -47.31
CA LEU A 143 -7.94 -7.35 -47.48
C LEU A 143 -7.74 -8.66 -48.21
N ASP A 144 -8.55 -9.65 -47.90
CA ASP A 144 -8.66 -10.86 -48.71
C ASP A 144 -9.38 -10.57 -50.05
N ASP A 145 -9.30 -11.51 -50.99
CA ASP A 145 -9.92 -11.38 -52.32
C ASP A 145 -11.45 -11.20 -52.24
N ALA A 146 -12.08 -11.73 -51.19
CA ALA A 146 -13.52 -11.64 -50.96
C ALA A 146 -13.93 -10.33 -50.26
N GLN A 147 -12.98 -9.53 -49.78
CA GLN A 147 -13.21 -8.31 -49.00
C GLN A 147 -14.05 -8.57 -47.72
N THR A 148 -13.83 -9.69 -47.09
CA THR A 148 -14.54 -10.10 -45.86
C THR A 148 -13.66 -10.18 -44.67
N THR A 149 -12.33 -10.15 -44.87
CA THR A 149 -11.32 -10.29 -43.82
C THR A 149 -10.13 -9.38 -44.08
N VAL A 150 -9.59 -8.81 -43.01
CA VAL A 150 -8.32 -8.07 -43.00
C VAL A 150 -7.26 -8.94 -42.33
N HIS A 151 -6.15 -9.14 -43.02
CA HIS A 151 -4.94 -9.74 -42.45
C HIS A 151 -3.94 -8.65 -42.15
N CYS A 152 -3.48 -8.56 -40.91
CA CYS A 152 -2.53 -7.57 -40.45
C CYS A 152 -1.25 -8.21 -39.91
N THR A 153 -0.11 -7.62 -40.27
CA THR A 153 1.18 -7.77 -39.61
C THR A 153 1.51 -6.42 -38.98
N VAL A 154 1.71 -6.40 -37.67
CA VAL A 154 1.86 -5.15 -36.91
C VAL A 154 3.17 -5.17 -36.15
N ASP A 155 4.00 -4.18 -36.42
CA ASP A 155 5.22 -3.90 -35.66
C ASP A 155 4.89 -2.91 -34.53
N ILE A 156 5.22 -3.29 -33.30
CA ILE A 156 4.96 -2.48 -32.11
C ILE A 156 6.28 -2.23 -31.39
N SER A 157 6.56 -0.98 -31.07
CA SER A 157 7.74 -0.57 -30.31
C SER A 157 7.37 0.52 -29.31
N PRO A 158 8.15 0.72 -28.23
CA PRO A 158 7.99 1.90 -27.36
C PRO A 158 8.06 3.18 -28.18
N ALA A 159 7.19 4.15 -27.88
CA ALA A 159 7.10 5.40 -28.64
C ALA A 159 8.37 6.25 -28.54
N ASN A 160 9.14 6.11 -27.47
CA ASN A 160 10.40 6.82 -27.23
C ASN A 160 11.26 6.10 -26.19
N ASP A 161 12.50 6.56 -26.05
CA ASP A 161 13.46 5.97 -25.10
C ASP A 161 12.97 6.01 -23.64
N THR A 162 12.23 7.04 -23.24
CA THR A 162 11.67 7.13 -21.87
C THR A 162 10.70 5.99 -21.57
N VAL A 163 9.85 5.63 -22.52
CA VAL A 163 8.94 4.48 -22.38
C VAL A 163 9.74 3.17 -22.40
N LYS A 164 10.70 3.06 -23.31
CA LYS A 164 11.60 1.91 -23.38
C LYS A 164 12.32 1.68 -22.06
N ASP A 165 12.94 2.70 -21.49
CA ASP A 165 13.68 2.61 -20.22
C ASP A 165 12.77 2.22 -19.05
N LYS A 166 11.52 2.66 -19.07
CA LYS A 166 10.53 2.28 -18.05
C LYS A 166 10.09 0.82 -18.17
N LEU A 167 10.02 0.27 -19.37
CA LEU A 167 9.62 -1.11 -19.63
C LEU A 167 10.79 -2.10 -19.53
N ALA A 168 12.02 -1.65 -19.75
CA ALA A 168 13.22 -2.50 -19.74
C ALA A 168 13.42 -3.35 -18.46
N PRO A 169 13.06 -2.88 -17.25
CA PRO A 169 13.14 -3.69 -16.04
C PRO A 169 12.17 -4.88 -16.01
N TYR A 170 11.13 -4.86 -16.84
CA TYR A 170 10.09 -5.89 -16.85
C TYR A 170 10.44 -6.95 -17.92
N PRO A 171 10.55 -8.24 -17.52
CA PRO A 171 10.87 -9.33 -18.45
C PRO A 171 9.89 -9.40 -19.62
N THR A 172 8.61 -9.19 -19.34
CA THR A 172 7.56 -9.21 -20.35
C THR A 172 6.55 -8.10 -20.11
N THR A 173 5.93 -7.62 -21.20
CA THR A 173 4.80 -6.68 -21.17
C THR A 173 3.76 -7.18 -22.15
N ASP A 174 2.58 -7.51 -21.65
CA ASP A 174 1.45 -7.87 -22.48
C ASP A 174 0.79 -6.64 -23.05
N LEU A 175 0.43 -6.68 -24.30
CA LEU A 175 -0.22 -5.62 -25.08
C LEU A 175 -1.54 -6.14 -25.62
N THR A 176 -2.58 -5.33 -25.54
CA THR A 176 -3.88 -5.60 -26.18
C THR A 176 -4.08 -4.62 -27.32
N LEU A 177 -4.53 -5.12 -28.47
CA LEU A 177 -4.68 -4.34 -29.68
C LEU A 177 -6.14 -4.25 -30.10
N GLN A 178 -6.50 -3.09 -30.65
CA GLN A 178 -7.73 -2.87 -31.39
C GLN A 178 -7.42 -2.50 -32.84
N ILE A 179 -8.32 -2.79 -33.76
CA ILE A 179 -8.32 -2.26 -35.08
C ILE A 179 -9.55 -1.32 -35.26
N TRP A 180 -9.36 -0.21 -35.93
CA TRP A 180 -10.44 0.71 -36.25
C TRP A 180 -10.53 0.92 -37.73
N PHE A 181 -11.75 1.24 -38.21
CA PHE A 181 -12.10 1.52 -39.60
C PHE A 181 -12.79 2.88 -39.71
N ASP A 182 -12.58 3.57 -40.81
CA ASP A 182 -13.12 4.92 -41.05
C ASP A 182 -13.26 5.14 -42.56
N ASP A 183 -14.32 5.83 -42.97
CA ASP A 183 -14.56 6.25 -44.37
C ASP A 183 -14.13 7.70 -44.61
N SER A 184 -13.84 8.46 -43.57
CA SER A 184 -13.50 9.88 -43.65
C SER A 184 -12.13 10.15 -44.24
N GLN A 185 -11.97 11.25 -44.98
CA GLN A 185 -10.66 11.65 -45.49
C GLN A 185 -9.70 12.13 -44.39
N PHE A 186 -10.25 12.51 -43.24
CA PHE A 186 -9.48 12.95 -42.08
C PHE A 186 -10.09 12.34 -40.83
N VAL A 187 -9.37 11.45 -40.18
CA VAL A 187 -9.76 10.90 -38.88
C VAL A 187 -9.55 11.99 -37.79
N LEU A 188 -10.48 12.94 -37.75
CA LEU A 188 -10.52 14.02 -36.74
C LEU A 188 -11.58 13.72 -35.66
N GLY A 189 -11.83 12.46 -35.34
CA GLY A 189 -12.88 12.08 -34.42
C GLY A 189 -12.79 10.65 -33.96
N THR A 190 -13.92 10.11 -33.50
CA THR A 190 -14.08 8.68 -33.25
C THR A 190 -14.20 7.95 -34.57
N PRO A 191 -13.46 6.85 -34.78
CA PRO A 191 -13.62 5.99 -35.96
C PRO A 191 -15.07 5.51 -36.12
N ASP A 192 -15.49 5.24 -37.37
CA ASP A 192 -16.84 4.76 -37.66
C ASP A 192 -17.10 3.37 -37.07
N HIS A 193 -16.06 2.53 -37.06
CA HIS A 193 -16.16 1.20 -36.50
C HIS A 193 -14.85 0.82 -35.78
N VAL A 194 -14.97 0.12 -34.63
CA VAL A 194 -13.86 -0.37 -33.86
C VAL A 194 -14.09 -1.84 -33.50
N VAL A 195 -13.08 -2.67 -33.68
CA VAL A 195 -13.06 -4.05 -33.18
C VAL A 195 -11.99 -4.12 -32.09
N ASP A 196 -12.46 -4.27 -30.88
CA ASP A 196 -11.59 -4.37 -29.70
C ASP A 196 -10.99 -5.78 -29.60
N ASP A 197 -9.87 -5.88 -28.86
CA ASP A 197 -9.21 -7.14 -28.48
C ASP A 197 -8.92 -8.08 -29.65
N VAL A 198 -8.59 -7.52 -30.83
CA VAL A 198 -8.33 -8.30 -32.05
C VAL A 198 -7.09 -9.18 -31.94
N ALA A 199 -6.12 -8.79 -31.11
CA ALA A 199 -4.92 -9.54 -30.85
C ALA A 199 -4.28 -9.12 -29.52
N THR A 200 -3.47 -10.03 -28.96
CA THR A 200 -2.54 -9.75 -27.88
C THR A 200 -1.12 -10.01 -28.35
N ALA A 201 -0.17 -9.24 -27.85
CA ALA A 201 1.25 -9.43 -28.10
C ALA A 201 2.03 -9.36 -26.78
N THR A 202 3.12 -10.09 -26.68
CA THR A 202 4.02 -10.02 -25.51
C THR A 202 5.36 -9.45 -25.95
N MET A 203 5.65 -8.23 -25.47
CA MET A 203 6.91 -7.54 -25.67
C MET A 203 7.93 -8.00 -24.61
N THR A 204 9.16 -8.24 -24.98
CA THR A 204 10.23 -8.67 -24.06
C THR A 204 11.19 -7.52 -23.78
N ASN A 205 11.42 -7.18 -22.51
CA ASN A 205 12.35 -6.14 -22.05
C ASN A 205 12.19 -4.78 -22.77
N GLY A 206 10.96 -4.42 -23.14
CA GLY A 206 10.71 -3.19 -23.89
C GLY A 206 11.24 -3.18 -25.34
N GLU A 207 11.59 -4.33 -25.90
CA GLU A 207 12.05 -4.44 -27.29
C GLU A 207 10.86 -4.58 -28.25
N LYS A 208 11.11 -4.24 -29.52
CA LYS A 208 10.09 -4.33 -30.58
C LYS A 208 9.51 -5.75 -30.67
N VAL A 209 8.20 -5.84 -30.88
CA VAL A 209 7.48 -7.09 -31.14
C VAL A 209 6.68 -6.95 -32.44
N THR A 210 6.57 -8.06 -33.17
CA THR A 210 5.71 -8.18 -34.37
C THR A 210 4.60 -9.16 -34.05
N VAL A 211 3.36 -8.81 -34.36
CA VAL A 211 2.16 -9.64 -34.19
C VAL A 211 1.39 -9.74 -35.50
N GLU A 212 0.85 -10.92 -35.77
CA GLU A 212 -0.02 -11.17 -36.91
C GLU A 212 -1.42 -11.54 -36.43
N PHE A 213 -2.43 -10.98 -37.04
CA PHE A 213 -3.81 -11.32 -36.75
C PHE A 213 -4.71 -11.17 -37.97
N THR A 214 -5.90 -11.74 -37.86
CA THR A 214 -6.93 -11.66 -38.88
C THR A 214 -8.23 -11.27 -38.18
N THR A 215 -8.97 -10.31 -38.77
CA THR A 215 -10.26 -9.88 -38.27
C THR A 215 -11.30 -9.81 -39.40
N PRO A 216 -12.59 -10.05 -39.11
CA PRO A 216 -13.65 -9.78 -40.08
C PRO A 216 -13.63 -8.33 -40.53
N PHE A 217 -14.08 -8.12 -41.78
CA PHE A 217 -14.24 -6.81 -42.38
C PHE A 217 -15.60 -6.70 -43.06
N ASP A 218 -16.24 -5.54 -42.92
CA ASP A 218 -17.43 -5.16 -43.69
C ASP A 218 -17.11 -3.91 -44.51
N PRO A 219 -17.30 -3.93 -45.84
CA PRO A 219 -17.05 -2.77 -46.69
C PRO A 219 -17.79 -1.48 -46.29
N ASN A 220 -18.85 -1.59 -45.48
CA ASN A 220 -19.55 -0.43 -44.91
C ASN A 220 -18.80 0.26 -43.77
N TRP A 221 -17.71 -0.34 -43.23
CA TRP A 221 -16.93 0.25 -42.15
C TRP A 221 -15.90 1.28 -42.61
N GLY A 222 -15.76 1.45 -43.97
CA GLY A 222 -14.77 2.33 -44.57
C GLY A 222 -13.55 1.60 -45.10
N ASP A 223 -12.78 2.31 -45.91
CA ASP A 223 -11.58 1.77 -46.58
C ASP A 223 -10.26 2.11 -45.88
N LYS A 224 -10.32 2.89 -44.82
CA LYS A 224 -9.17 3.23 -43.98
C LYS A 224 -9.23 2.47 -42.69
N PHE A 225 -8.07 2.04 -42.25
CA PHE A 225 -7.96 1.35 -40.99
C PHE A 225 -6.62 1.68 -40.29
N GLY A 226 -6.61 1.53 -39.01
CA GLY A 226 -5.41 1.62 -38.22
C GLY A 226 -5.50 0.69 -37.01
N VAL A 227 -4.36 0.44 -36.42
CA VAL A 227 -4.22 -0.40 -35.24
C VAL A 227 -3.66 0.42 -34.09
N ASP A 228 -4.26 0.28 -32.93
CA ASP A 228 -3.81 0.93 -31.70
C ASP A 228 -3.56 -0.11 -30.60
N VAL A 229 -2.63 0.19 -29.69
CA VAL A 229 -2.54 -0.48 -28.39
C VAL A 229 -3.55 0.17 -27.45
N THR A 230 -4.50 -0.60 -26.94
CA THR A 230 -5.55 -0.13 -26.02
C THR A 230 -5.13 -0.24 -24.57
N SER A 231 -4.41 -1.29 -24.24
CA SER A 231 -3.89 -1.52 -22.89
C SER A 231 -2.54 -2.24 -22.93
N TYR A 232 -1.78 -2.11 -21.86
CA TYR A 232 -0.57 -2.88 -21.65
C TYR A 232 -0.37 -3.19 -20.17
N PHE A 233 0.27 -4.32 -19.89
CA PHE A 233 0.54 -4.76 -18.54
C PHE A 233 1.95 -5.34 -18.42
N PRO A 234 2.89 -4.66 -17.72
CA PRO A 234 4.23 -5.17 -17.48
C PRO A 234 4.21 -6.19 -16.34
N HIS A 235 4.90 -7.30 -16.55
CA HIS A 235 5.10 -8.37 -15.59
C HIS A 235 6.51 -8.31 -15.00
N ALA A 236 6.63 -8.32 -13.66
CA ALA A 236 7.88 -8.35 -12.92
C ALA A 236 8.33 -9.77 -12.59
#